data_1b0e1b2d8f65d667728d312ccd17577f
#
_entry.id   1b0e1b2d8f65d667728d312ccd17577f
#
_cell.length_a   1.000
_cell.length_b   1.000
_cell.length_c   1.000
_cell.angle_alpha   90.00
_cell.angle_beta   90.00
_cell.angle_gamma   90.00
#
_symmetry.space_group_name_H-M   'P 1'
#
loop_
_entity.id
_entity.type
_entity.pdbx_description
1 polymer ?
#
loop_
_entity_poly.entity_id
_entity_poly.type
_entity_poly.pdbx_seq_one_letter_code
_entity_poly.pdbx_strand_id
1 'polypeptide(L)'
;SALGIPAKYYDMMQKQKPDLLADNVNAWFSDKGSSYMVRTLDYGSGQVARALLSDRYRRIDNLEIASAVLPIFAGQEGMEVMSCEITENKLYLKIVNHRLEMACVGDRVQAGVIISNSEVGLGAVSVQPLVYTLACTNGMVVNSMGERRTHVGRAAKALEDSFNIYTDETLEAEDKAFMLK
;
A
#
# COMPACT_ATOMS: atom_id res chain seq x y z
N SER A 1 4.67 7.55 -19.25
CA SER A 1 5.82 7.75 -18.36
C SER A 1 5.85 9.20 -17.86
N ALA A 2 6.33 9.43 -16.64
CA ALA A 2 6.41 10.77 -16.03
C ALA A 2 7.27 11.75 -16.84
N LEU A 3 8.24 11.25 -17.58
CA LEU A 3 9.16 12.04 -18.42
C LEU A 3 8.78 12.06 -19.90
N GLY A 4 7.75 11.33 -20.32
CA GLY A 4 7.38 11.23 -21.75
C GLY A 4 8.37 10.43 -22.61
N ILE A 5 9.30 9.70 -21.99
CA ILE A 5 10.31 8.92 -22.73
C ILE A 5 9.62 7.73 -23.41
N PRO A 6 9.81 7.51 -24.73
CA PRO A 6 9.30 6.33 -25.40
C PRO A 6 9.92 5.05 -24.84
N ALA A 7 9.11 4.02 -24.55
CA ALA A 7 9.59 2.77 -23.98
C ALA A 7 10.68 2.12 -24.83
N LYS A 8 10.51 2.10 -26.17
CA LYS A 8 11.52 1.54 -27.09
C LYS A 8 12.89 2.23 -26.98
N TYR A 9 12.90 3.56 -26.81
CA TYR A 9 14.15 4.30 -26.63
C TYR A 9 14.78 3.94 -25.30
N TYR A 10 13.99 3.89 -24.23
CA TYR A 10 14.46 3.50 -22.90
C TYR A 10 15.10 2.11 -22.92
N ASP A 11 14.41 1.10 -23.45
CA ASP A 11 14.88 -0.29 -23.52
C ASP A 11 16.17 -0.43 -24.36
N MET A 12 16.27 0.32 -25.47
CA MET A 12 17.46 0.36 -26.31
C MET A 12 18.65 0.96 -25.55
N MET A 13 18.45 2.12 -24.94
CA MET A 13 19.50 2.85 -24.23
C MET A 13 19.97 2.10 -22.98
N GLN A 14 19.05 1.46 -22.26
CA GLN A 14 19.39 0.64 -21.09
C GLN A 14 20.35 -0.49 -21.45
N LYS A 15 20.19 -1.10 -22.62
CA LYS A 15 21.04 -2.20 -23.09
C LYS A 15 22.37 -1.73 -23.69
N GLN A 16 22.36 -0.61 -24.40
CA GLN A 16 23.50 -0.19 -25.20
C GLN A 16 24.36 0.89 -24.53
N LYS A 17 23.77 1.81 -23.80
CA LYS A 17 24.40 2.98 -23.20
C LYS A 17 23.73 3.37 -21.89
N PRO A 18 23.83 2.54 -20.84
CA PRO A 18 23.13 2.77 -19.56
C PRO A 18 23.56 4.07 -18.88
N ASP A 19 24.84 4.42 -18.93
CA ASP A 19 25.35 5.65 -18.31
C ASP A 19 24.76 6.89 -18.96
N LEU A 20 24.74 6.94 -20.30
CA LEU A 20 24.13 8.04 -21.04
C LEU A 20 22.62 8.14 -20.81
N LEU A 21 21.94 6.99 -20.62
CA LEU A 21 20.53 6.99 -20.25
C LEU A 21 20.34 7.62 -18.86
N ALA A 22 21.18 7.27 -17.91
CA ALA A 22 21.13 7.83 -16.55
C ALA A 22 21.35 9.35 -16.56
N ASP A 23 22.34 9.83 -17.29
CA ASP A 23 22.63 11.26 -17.44
C ASP A 23 21.42 12.01 -18.05
N ASN A 24 20.86 11.48 -19.13
CA ASN A 24 19.69 12.07 -19.77
C ASN A 24 18.47 12.10 -18.84
N VAL A 25 18.19 11.01 -18.14
CA VAL A 25 17.07 10.91 -17.20
C VAL A 25 17.25 11.91 -16.07
N ASN A 26 18.44 12.03 -15.51
CA ASN A 26 18.74 12.97 -14.43
C ASN A 26 18.59 14.42 -14.90
N ALA A 27 19.09 14.77 -16.09
CA ALA A 27 18.93 16.10 -16.68
C ALA A 27 17.45 16.45 -16.87
N TRP A 28 16.65 15.54 -17.44
CA TRP A 28 15.23 15.77 -17.67
C TRP A 28 14.41 15.85 -16.38
N PHE A 29 14.80 15.17 -15.31
CA PHE A 29 14.18 15.36 -14.01
C PHE A 29 14.50 16.73 -13.42
N SER A 30 15.76 17.17 -13.53
CA SER A 30 16.21 18.47 -13.02
C SER A 30 15.49 19.63 -13.71
N ASP A 31 15.29 19.53 -15.02
CA ASP A 31 14.63 20.57 -15.81
C ASP A 31 13.13 20.73 -15.50
N LYS A 32 12.47 19.71 -14.97
CA LYS A 32 11.03 19.78 -14.68
C LYS A 32 10.67 20.62 -13.46
N GLY A 33 11.62 20.94 -12.59
CA GLY A 33 11.36 21.70 -11.37
C GLY A 33 10.36 21.05 -10.40
N SER A 34 10.07 19.75 -10.59
CA SER A 34 9.13 18.97 -9.76
C SER A 34 9.90 18.00 -8.87
N SER A 35 9.49 17.92 -7.63
CA SER A 35 10.02 16.91 -6.70
C SER A 35 9.33 15.57 -6.90
N TYR A 36 10.08 14.49 -6.73
CA TYR A 36 9.57 13.12 -6.82
C TYR A 36 10.09 12.30 -5.66
N MET A 37 9.26 11.39 -5.17
CA MET A 37 9.66 10.36 -4.21
C MET A 37 10.07 9.09 -4.97
N VAL A 38 11.28 8.63 -4.73
CA VAL A 38 11.75 7.33 -5.27
C VAL A 38 11.68 6.30 -4.15
N ARG A 39 10.91 5.25 -4.37
CA ARG A 39 10.89 4.08 -3.48
C ARG A 39 11.97 3.12 -3.94
N THR A 40 12.89 2.79 -3.05
CA THR A 40 13.97 1.85 -3.33
C THR A 40 13.86 0.63 -2.42
N LEU A 41 14.41 -0.48 -2.87
CA LEU A 41 14.59 -1.69 -2.07
C LEU A 41 16.06 -2.10 -2.17
N ASP A 42 16.66 -2.36 -1.02
CA ASP A 42 18.01 -2.88 -0.93
C ASP A 42 17.98 -4.41 -0.82
N TYR A 43 18.57 -5.06 -1.82
CA TYR A 43 18.70 -6.52 -1.84
C TYR A 43 20.07 -6.99 -1.29
N GLY A 44 20.84 -6.09 -0.65
CA GLY A 44 22.20 -6.39 -0.18
C GLY A 44 23.28 -6.37 -1.28
N SER A 45 22.90 -6.49 -2.53
CA SER A 45 23.76 -6.32 -3.72
C SER A 45 23.64 -4.94 -4.37
N GLY A 46 22.75 -4.09 -3.85
CA GLY A 46 22.49 -2.74 -4.32
C GLY A 46 21.03 -2.33 -4.19
N GLN A 47 20.78 -1.03 -4.35
CA GLN A 47 19.43 -0.48 -4.29
C GLN A 47 18.77 -0.55 -5.66
N VAL A 48 17.54 -1.05 -5.68
CA VAL A 48 16.68 -1.09 -6.88
C VAL A 48 15.54 -0.12 -6.70
N ALA A 49 15.31 0.78 -7.66
CA ALA A 49 14.16 1.66 -7.68
C ALA A 49 12.89 0.84 -7.98
N ARG A 50 11.93 0.84 -7.04
CA ARG A 50 10.64 0.13 -7.19
C ARG A 50 9.54 1.02 -7.75
N ALA A 51 9.52 2.30 -7.37
CA ALA A 51 8.52 3.24 -7.83
C ALA A 51 9.05 4.67 -7.86
N LEU A 52 8.50 5.45 -8.78
CA LEU A 52 8.63 6.90 -8.85
C LEU A 52 7.25 7.51 -8.60
N LEU A 53 7.11 8.20 -7.49
CA LEU A 53 5.85 8.74 -7.00
C LEU A 53 5.91 10.27 -6.97
N SER A 54 4.77 10.94 -6.90
CA SER A 54 4.74 12.38 -6.74
C SER A 54 5.21 12.79 -5.35
N ASP A 55 5.59 14.05 -5.19
CA ASP A 55 5.91 14.68 -3.91
C ASP A 55 4.72 14.74 -2.93
N ARG A 56 3.49 14.58 -3.45
CA ARG A 56 2.26 14.53 -2.67
C ARG A 56 1.94 13.14 -2.12
N TYR A 57 2.71 12.12 -2.52
CA TYR A 57 2.46 10.76 -2.07
C TYR A 57 2.78 10.64 -0.57
N ARG A 58 1.78 10.30 0.23
CA ARG A 58 1.97 9.97 1.64
C ARG A 58 2.50 8.56 1.77
N ARG A 59 3.67 8.42 2.35
CA ARG A 59 4.27 7.13 2.63
C ARG A 59 3.54 6.44 3.77
N ILE A 60 3.12 5.21 3.54
CA ILE A 60 2.63 4.29 4.55
C ILE A 60 3.28 2.95 4.25
N ASP A 61 4.20 2.53 5.10
CA ASP A 61 4.99 1.33 4.88
C ASP A 61 4.24 0.08 5.37
N ASN A 62 4.47 -1.05 4.70
CA ASN A 62 3.90 -2.34 5.11
C ASN A 62 4.29 -2.71 6.54
N LEU A 63 5.50 -2.35 6.97
CA LEU A 63 5.97 -2.58 8.33
C LEU A 63 5.17 -1.75 9.36
N GLU A 64 4.83 -0.50 9.04
CA GLU A 64 4.01 0.35 9.92
C GLU A 64 2.63 -0.25 10.11
N ILE A 65 2.00 -0.72 9.03
CA ILE A 65 0.70 -1.39 9.08
C ILE A 65 0.79 -2.68 9.92
N ALA A 66 1.75 -3.54 9.63
CA ALA A 66 1.92 -4.78 10.36
C ALA A 66 2.18 -4.52 11.86
N SER A 67 3.03 -3.55 12.19
CA SER A 67 3.35 -3.19 13.57
C SER A 67 2.18 -2.59 14.34
N ALA A 68 1.28 -1.87 13.66
CA ALA A 68 0.09 -1.30 14.27
C ALA A 68 -1.02 -2.36 14.47
N VAL A 69 -1.19 -3.24 13.48
CA VAL A 69 -2.35 -4.14 13.39
C VAL A 69 -2.11 -5.45 14.13
N LEU A 70 -0.95 -6.09 13.97
CA LEU A 70 -0.70 -7.41 14.54
C LEU A 70 -0.85 -7.47 16.08
N PRO A 71 -0.39 -6.49 16.88
CA PRO A 71 -0.59 -6.50 18.31
C PRO A 71 -2.06 -6.45 18.74
N ILE A 72 -2.90 -5.73 17.97
CA ILE A 72 -4.33 -5.60 18.25
C ILE A 72 -5.00 -6.98 18.14
N PHE A 73 -4.72 -7.70 17.07
CA PHE A 73 -5.32 -9.01 16.84
C PHE A 73 -4.70 -10.11 17.69
N ALA A 74 -3.39 -10.05 17.96
CA ALA A 74 -2.72 -11.00 18.86
C ALA A 74 -3.26 -10.96 20.30
N GLY A 75 -3.78 -9.81 20.75
CA GLY A 75 -4.43 -9.65 22.05
C GLY A 75 -5.88 -10.13 22.11
N GLN A 76 -6.50 -10.47 20.97
CA GLN A 76 -7.90 -10.87 20.90
C GLN A 76 -8.05 -12.39 20.79
N GLU A 77 -8.84 -12.95 21.70
CA GLU A 77 -9.10 -14.38 21.75
C GLU A 77 -9.92 -14.86 20.55
N GLY A 78 -9.45 -15.88 19.86
CA GLY A 78 -10.09 -16.43 18.65
C GLY A 78 -9.67 -15.80 17.35
N MET A 79 -8.85 -14.75 17.38
CA MET A 79 -8.28 -14.15 16.16
C MET A 79 -7.03 -14.90 15.71
N GLU A 80 -6.93 -15.18 14.42
CA GLU A 80 -5.78 -15.84 13.81
C GLU A 80 -5.40 -15.19 12.49
N VAL A 81 -4.09 -15.02 12.28
CA VAL A 81 -3.54 -14.56 10.98
C VAL A 81 -3.48 -15.77 10.05
N MET A 82 -4.41 -15.83 9.11
CA MET A 82 -4.50 -16.94 8.14
C MET A 82 -3.44 -16.87 7.06
N SER A 83 -3.13 -15.67 6.57
CA SER A 83 -2.05 -15.47 5.61
C SER A 83 -1.51 -14.05 5.66
N CYS A 84 -0.23 -13.93 5.37
CA CYS A 84 0.44 -12.67 5.11
C CYS A 84 1.22 -12.81 3.80
N GLU A 85 0.74 -12.17 2.75
CA GLU A 85 1.34 -12.24 1.43
C GLU A 85 1.91 -10.86 1.06
N ILE A 86 3.19 -10.83 0.72
CA ILE A 86 3.87 -9.63 0.24
C ILE A 86 4.32 -9.92 -1.21
N THR A 87 3.76 -9.17 -2.13
CA THR A 87 4.18 -9.18 -3.53
C THR A 87 5.08 -7.97 -3.80
N GLU A 88 5.62 -7.86 -5.01
CA GLU A 88 6.36 -6.68 -5.43
C GLU A 88 5.55 -5.37 -5.30
N ASN A 89 4.22 -5.45 -5.39
CA ASN A 89 3.34 -4.31 -5.48
C ASN A 89 2.46 -4.10 -4.26
N LYS A 90 2.12 -5.16 -3.53
CA LYS A 90 1.11 -5.10 -2.47
C LYS A 90 1.41 -6.04 -1.30
N LEU A 91 0.96 -5.61 -0.14
CA LEU A 91 0.75 -6.44 1.05
C LEU A 91 -0.71 -6.87 1.11
N TYR A 92 -0.95 -8.13 1.49
CA TYR A 92 -2.25 -8.66 1.89
C TYR A 92 -2.11 -9.41 3.21
N LEU A 93 -2.88 -9.00 4.20
CA LEU A 93 -2.94 -9.61 5.51
C LEU A 93 -4.37 -10.09 5.76
N LYS A 94 -4.59 -11.39 5.89
CA LYS A 94 -5.89 -11.99 6.18
C LYS A 94 -5.94 -12.46 7.62
N ILE A 95 -6.93 -11.99 8.35
CA ILE A 95 -7.16 -12.30 9.76
C ILE A 95 -8.58 -12.80 9.91
N VAL A 96 -8.77 -13.92 10.61
CA VAL A 96 -10.07 -14.58 10.79
C VAL A 96 -10.36 -14.71 12.26
N ASN A 97 -11.63 -14.59 12.63
CA ASN A 97 -12.12 -14.84 13.96
C ASN A 97 -12.83 -16.20 14.01
N HIS A 98 -12.21 -17.19 14.63
CA HIS A 98 -12.77 -18.55 14.77
C HIS A 98 -14.01 -18.64 15.66
N ARG A 99 -14.29 -17.61 16.48
CA ARG A 99 -15.49 -17.55 17.32
C ARG A 99 -16.73 -17.04 16.57
N LEU A 100 -16.52 -16.33 15.45
CA LEU A 100 -17.60 -15.83 14.63
C LEU A 100 -17.85 -16.80 13.47
N GLU A 101 -18.40 -17.95 13.81
CA GLU A 101 -18.75 -18.98 12.86
C GLU A 101 -20.25 -18.98 12.59
N MET A 102 -20.62 -19.00 11.31
CA MET A 102 -22.00 -19.06 10.84
C MET A 102 -22.17 -20.23 9.87
N ALA A 103 -23.31 -20.91 9.95
CA ALA A 103 -23.71 -21.85 8.91
C ALA A 103 -24.41 -21.08 7.80
N CYS A 104 -23.85 -21.13 6.59
CA CYS A 104 -24.42 -20.50 5.41
C CYS A 104 -24.61 -21.55 4.32
N VAL A 105 -25.87 -21.88 3.98
CA VAL A 105 -26.27 -22.78 2.87
C VAL A 105 -25.38 -24.04 2.74
N GLY A 106 -25.16 -24.73 3.88
CA GLY A 106 -24.42 -26.00 3.89
C GLY A 106 -22.91 -25.88 4.15
N ASP A 107 -22.36 -24.66 4.19
CA ASP A 107 -20.95 -24.40 4.50
C ASP A 107 -20.80 -23.67 5.84
N ARG A 108 -19.70 -23.98 6.52
CA ARG A 108 -19.31 -23.23 7.73
C ARG A 108 -18.41 -22.09 7.30
N VAL A 109 -18.80 -20.87 7.65
CA VAL A 109 -18.07 -19.65 7.34
C VAL A 109 -17.62 -18.95 8.60
N GLN A 110 -16.47 -18.31 8.55
CA GLN A 110 -15.92 -17.51 9.64
C GLN A 110 -15.79 -16.06 9.16
N ALA A 111 -16.05 -15.14 10.07
CA ALA A 111 -15.85 -13.73 9.80
C ALA A 111 -14.38 -13.35 10.00
N GLY A 112 -13.91 -12.44 9.18
CA GLY A 112 -12.55 -11.93 9.26
C GLY A 112 -12.40 -10.57 8.63
N VAL A 113 -11.16 -10.15 8.48
CA VAL A 113 -10.77 -8.93 7.77
C VAL A 113 -9.61 -9.21 6.83
N ILE A 114 -9.57 -8.52 5.71
CA ILE A 114 -8.42 -8.44 4.84
C ILE A 114 -7.89 -7.01 4.84
N ILE A 115 -6.62 -6.87 5.14
CA ILE A 115 -5.90 -5.60 5.09
C ILE A 115 -4.98 -5.63 3.90
N SER A 116 -5.01 -4.59 3.08
CA SER A 116 -4.11 -4.47 1.93
C SER A 116 -3.47 -3.10 1.86
N ASN A 117 -2.25 -3.06 1.36
CA ASN A 117 -1.48 -1.84 1.15
C ASN A 117 -0.61 -1.94 -0.09
N SER A 118 -0.22 -0.79 -0.65
CA SER A 118 0.79 -0.70 -1.70
C SER A 118 1.78 0.41 -1.40
N GLU A 119 3.04 0.06 -1.24
CA GLU A 119 4.14 1.02 -1.06
C GLU A 119 4.60 1.69 -2.36
N VAL A 120 4.13 1.20 -3.48
CA VAL A 120 4.58 1.61 -4.83
C VAL A 120 3.50 2.40 -5.59
N GLY A 121 2.45 2.85 -4.89
CA GLY A 121 1.41 3.69 -5.47
C GLY A 121 0.35 2.93 -6.31
N LEU A 122 0.35 1.60 -6.28
CA LEU A 122 -0.59 0.76 -7.04
C LEU A 122 -1.85 0.37 -6.24
N GLY A 123 -2.10 1.04 -5.14
CA GLY A 123 -3.27 0.81 -4.30
C GLY A 123 -3.30 1.73 -3.09
N ALA A 124 -4.42 1.70 -2.38
CA ALA A 124 -4.62 2.38 -1.11
C ALA A 124 -4.44 1.40 0.06
N VAL A 125 -4.21 1.91 1.25
CA VAL A 125 -4.47 1.13 2.47
C VAL A 125 -5.96 0.86 2.52
N SER A 126 -6.34 -0.38 2.66
CA SER A 126 -7.74 -0.76 2.82
C SER A 126 -7.91 -1.86 3.85
N VAL A 127 -8.99 -1.77 4.63
CA VAL A 127 -9.46 -2.80 5.54
C VAL A 127 -10.86 -3.19 5.09
N GLN A 128 -11.04 -4.44 4.76
CA GLN A 128 -12.31 -4.95 4.22
C GLN A 128 -12.77 -6.18 5.00
N PRO A 129 -14.08 -6.32 5.26
CA PRO A 129 -14.62 -7.55 5.81
C PRO A 129 -14.31 -8.74 4.91
N LEU A 130 -13.99 -9.85 5.53
CA LEU A 130 -13.70 -11.12 4.88
C LEU A 130 -14.67 -12.18 5.41
N VAL A 131 -15.33 -12.87 4.51
CA VAL A 131 -16.04 -14.11 4.81
C VAL A 131 -15.15 -15.27 4.38
N TYR A 132 -14.67 -16.03 5.34
CA TYR A 132 -13.78 -17.16 5.11
C TYR A 132 -14.57 -18.46 5.18
N THR A 133 -14.58 -19.21 4.08
CA THR A 133 -15.30 -20.48 3.99
C THR A 133 -14.34 -21.62 4.33
N LEU A 134 -14.70 -22.45 5.30
CA LEU A 134 -13.85 -23.56 5.79
C LEU A 134 -13.70 -24.68 4.74
N ALA A 135 -14.66 -24.82 3.82
CA ALA A 135 -14.61 -25.81 2.74
C ALA A 135 -13.69 -25.41 1.58
N CYS A 136 -13.39 -24.12 1.42
CA CYS A 136 -12.49 -23.57 0.39
C CYS A 136 -11.47 -22.65 1.05
N THR A 137 -10.19 -22.82 0.75
CA THR A 137 -9.11 -21.96 1.28
C THR A 137 -9.16 -20.51 0.76
N ASN A 138 -10.11 -20.21 -0.14
CA ASN A 138 -10.32 -18.89 -0.71
C ASN A 138 -11.42 -18.15 0.05
N GLY A 139 -11.06 -17.12 0.82
CA GLY A 139 -12.03 -16.22 1.44
C GLY A 139 -12.69 -15.29 0.42
N MET A 140 -13.95 -14.95 0.64
CA MET A 140 -14.68 -13.96 -0.14
C MET A 140 -14.60 -12.60 0.54
N VAL A 141 -14.20 -11.56 -0.21
CA VAL A 141 -14.15 -10.18 0.27
C VAL A 141 -15.50 -9.49 0.03
N VAL A 142 -16.07 -8.91 1.09
CA VAL A 142 -17.31 -8.14 1.00
C VAL A 142 -16.97 -6.67 0.77
N ASN A 143 -17.08 -6.22 -0.47
CA ASN A 143 -16.61 -4.90 -0.90
C ASN A 143 -17.44 -3.70 -0.41
N SER A 144 -18.64 -3.91 0.12
CA SER A 144 -19.56 -2.82 0.46
C SER A 144 -19.35 -2.19 1.83
N MET A 145 -18.48 -2.74 2.67
CA MET A 145 -18.30 -2.32 4.07
C MET A 145 -16.84 -2.03 4.45
N GLY A 146 -15.96 -1.82 3.48
CA GLY A 146 -14.54 -1.63 3.76
C GLY A 146 -14.14 -0.17 3.94
N GLU A 147 -13.22 0.08 4.85
CA GLU A 147 -12.51 1.35 4.99
C GLU A 147 -11.35 1.43 4.00
N ARG A 148 -11.15 2.59 3.41
CA ARG A 148 -10.09 2.81 2.42
C ARG A 148 -9.44 4.16 2.62
N ARG A 149 -8.10 4.16 2.67
CA ARG A 149 -7.29 5.38 2.70
C ARG A 149 -6.31 5.41 1.53
N THR A 150 -6.31 6.51 0.81
CA THR A 150 -5.41 6.73 -0.33
C THR A 150 -4.09 7.34 0.15
N HIS A 151 -3.00 6.95 -0.47
CA HIS A 151 -1.67 7.52 -0.29
C HIS A 151 -1.54 8.90 -0.96
N VAL A 152 -2.50 9.80 -0.72
CA VAL A 152 -2.47 11.14 -1.30
C VAL A 152 -2.24 12.13 -0.19
N GLY A 153 -1.19 12.90 -0.29
CA GLY A 153 -0.91 13.98 0.64
C GLY A 153 -1.98 15.07 0.56
N ARG A 154 -2.07 15.84 1.59
CA ARG A 154 -3.13 16.81 1.86
C ARG A 154 -3.31 17.92 0.83
N ALA A 155 -2.30 18.20 -0.01
CA ALA A 155 -2.42 19.20 -1.07
C ALA A 155 -3.57 18.92 -2.07
N ALA A 156 -4.04 17.66 -2.16
CA ALA A 156 -5.22 17.33 -2.95
C ALA A 156 -6.55 17.63 -2.22
N LYS A 157 -6.53 17.64 -0.88
CA LYS A 157 -7.70 18.00 -0.04
C LYS A 157 -7.84 19.50 0.20
N ALA A 158 -6.73 20.24 0.11
CA ALA A 158 -6.72 21.70 0.30
C ALA A 158 -7.47 22.49 -0.80
N LEU A 159 -7.87 21.81 -1.88
CA LEU A 159 -8.77 22.39 -2.89
C LEU A 159 -10.25 22.28 -2.48
N GLU A 160 -10.57 21.41 -1.52
CA GLU A 160 -11.94 21.23 -1.03
C GLU A 160 -12.18 21.85 0.35
N ASP A 161 -11.15 21.93 1.22
CA ASP A 161 -11.23 22.53 2.55
C ASP A 161 -10.18 23.63 2.72
N SER A 162 -10.59 24.89 2.64
CA SER A 162 -9.76 26.04 2.91
C SER A 162 -9.23 26.06 4.35
N PHE A 163 -7.90 26.15 4.52
CA PHE A 163 -7.17 26.61 5.71
C PHE A 163 -6.97 25.67 6.91
N ASN A 164 -6.41 24.50 6.73
CA ASN A 164 -5.71 23.86 7.85
C ASN A 164 -4.32 23.37 7.41
N ILE A 165 -3.28 24.08 7.84
CA ILE A 165 -1.88 23.63 7.72
C ILE A 165 -1.66 22.60 8.83
N TYR A 166 -1.48 21.34 8.45
CA TYR A 166 -1.13 20.28 9.40
C TYR A 166 0.35 19.95 9.27
N THR A 167 1.00 19.72 10.37
CA THR A 167 2.38 19.26 10.42
C THR A 167 2.46 17.77 10.05
N ASP A 168 3.64 17.30 9.65
CA ASP A 168 3.86 15.86 9.36
C ASP A 168 3.49 14.98 10.55
N GLU A 169 3.76 15.43 11.77
CA GLU A 169 3.38 14.74 13.01
C GLU A 169 1.87 14.53 13.15
N THR A 170 1.05 15.53 12.76
CA THR A 170 -0.41 15.42 12.78
C THR A 170 -0.90 14.40 11.75
N LEU A 171 -0.29 14.37 10.57
CA LEU A 171 -0.62 13.41 9.52
C LEU A 171 -0.26 11.98 9.94
N GLU A 172 0.87 11.79 10.63
CA GLU A 172 1.26 10.49 11.19
C GLU A 172 0.30 10.02 12.29
N ALA A 173 -0.19 10.93 13.12
CA ALA A 173 -1.18 10.61 14.14
C ALA A 173 -2.53 10.19 13.51
N GLU A 174 -2.96 10.88 12.45
CA GLU A 174 -4.17 10.52 11.70
C GLU A 174 -4.06 9.15 11.03
N ASP A 175 -2.89 8.83 10.45
CA ASP A 175 -2.64 7.53 9.83
C ASP A 175 -2.65 6.40 10.86
N LYS A 176 -2.03 6.60 12.03
CA LYS A 176 -2.10 5.66 13.15
C LYS A 176 -3.51 5.48 13.66
N ALA A 177 -4.28 6.58 13.84
CA ALA A 177 -5.67 6.51 14.27
C ALA A 177 -6.56 5.77 13.27
N PHE A 178 -6.29 5.89 11.96
CA PHE A 178 -6.99 5.12 10.93
C PHE A 178 -6.70 3.62 11.04
N MET A 179 -5.46 3.23 11.31
CA MET A 179 -5.07 1.82 11.46
C MET A 179 -5.63 1.16 12.73
N LEU A 180 -6.08 1.96 13.71
CA LEU A 180 -6.62 1.49 14.99
C LEU A 180 -8.15 1.38 15.00
N LYS A 181 -8.86 1.78 13.95
CA LYS A 181 -10.31 1.63 13.80
C LYS A 181 -10.70 0.24 13.36
#